data_e8fd4535a7fc327542feb737669187c2
#
_entry.id   e8fd4535a7fc327542feb737669187c2
#
_cell.length_a   1.000
_cell.length_b   1.000
_cell.length_c   1.000
_cell.angle_alpha   90.00
_cell.angle_beta   90.00
_cell.angle_gamma   90.00
#
_symmetry.space_group_name_H-M   'P 1'
#
loop_
_entity.id
_entity.type
_entity.pdbx_description
1 polymer ?
#
loop_
_entity_poly.entity_id
_entity_poly.type
_entity_poly.pdbx_seq_one_letter_code
_entity_poly.pdbx_strand_id
1 'polypeptide(L)'
;MKIHKRTLLTLTDREELWKLYCARKHTQQELAEIFRVSRQTISKILQRCRGREFVPRGSGNKRFRSLQYGLKRLKKVEFEIERKKKLEAKRYNKSYPGELVHFDTKRLPLIKGENKFSAREYLFVAIDDFSRELYAAILPDKTQFSAANFLHQVVDECPYTIECAYSDNGTEYKGTSNHAFVSFLRDHKIGQKFTKVKRPQTNGKAERVIRTLLEMWHQKTEFTSREHRNLELIRFINFYNTVKPHKGIDGRTPYEKLLEYFDKNSKNTTTQTLCDS
;
A
#
# COMPACT_ATOMS: atom_id res chain seq x y z
N MET A 1 -13.36 -20.66 -28.96
CA MET A 1 -12.73 -19.86 -30.04
C MET A 1 -13.80 -18.96 -30.66
N LYS A 2 -13.73 -17.62 -30.49
CA LYS A 2 -14.74 -16.70 -31.06
C LYS A 2 -14.43 -16.49 -32.54
N ILE A 3 -15.27 -17.02 -33.41
CA ILE A 3 -15.21 -16.85 -34.87
C ILE A 3 -15.60 -15.39 -35.18
N HIS A 4 -14.92 -14.76 -36.16
CA HIS A 4 -15.23 -13.40 -36.58
C HIS A 4 -16.66 -13.27 -37.06
N LYS A 5 -17.40 -12.20 -36.66
CA LYS A 5 -18.82 -11.96 -37.04
C LYS A 5 -19.14 -12.06 -38.56
N ARG A 6 -18.12 -11.97 -39.42
CA ARG A 6 -18.24 -12.08 -40.89
C ARG A 6 -17.73 -13.41 -41.44
N THR A 7 -17.47 -14.40 -40.59
CA THR A 7 -17.04 -15.73 -41.07
C THR A 7 -18.29 -16.52 -41.35
N LEU A 8 -18.59 -16.65 -42.62
CA LEU A 8 -19.79 -17.34 -43.12
C LEU A 8 -19.64 -18.88 -43.11
N LEU A 9 -18.40 -19.41 -43.12
CA LEU A 9 -18.13 -20.85 -43.15
C LEU A 9 -17.27 -21.26 -41.95
N THR A 10 -17.71 -22.30 -41.25
CA THR A 10 -17.01 -22.91 -40.11
C THR A 10 -15.80 -23.73 -40.57
N LEU A 11 -15.02 -24.30 -39.63
CA LEU A 11 -13.93 -25.21 -39.95
C LEU A 11 -14.44 -26.44 -40.71
N THR A 12 -15.51 -27.05 -40.21
CA THR A 12 -16.19 -28.23 -40.80
C THR A 12 -16.69 -27.95 -42.23
N ASP A 13 -17.34 -26.80 -42.44
CA ASP A 13 -17.80 -26.41 -43.78
C ASP A 13 -16.64 -26.25 -44.76
N ARG A 14 -15.48 -25.81 -44.34
CA ARG A 14 -14.28 -25.64 -45.16
C ARG A 14 -13.61 -26.97 -45.48
N GLU A 15 -13.60 -27.90 -44.54
CA GLU A 15 -13.12 -29.25 -44.76
C GLU A 15 -14.02 -30.00 -45.75
N GLU A 16 -15.33 -29.85 -45.61
CA GLU A 16 -16.32 -30.43 -46.52
C GLU A 16 -16.23 -29.82 -47.94
N LEU A 17 -16.14 -28.48 -48.02
CA LEU A 17 -15.92 -27.76 -49.27
C LEU A 17 -14.65 -28.26 -49.98
N TRP A 18 -13.57 -28.47 -49.24
CA TRP A 18 -12.33 -28.99 -49.80
C TRP A 18 -12.46 -30.42 -50.29
N LYS A 19 -13.16 -31.31 -49.57
CA LYS A 19 -13.45 -32.69 -50.00
C LYS A 19 -14.25 -32.72 -51.29
N LEU A 20 -15.31 -31.91 -51.37
CA LEU A 20 -16.15 -31.80 -52.56
C LEU A 20 -15.37 -31.26 -53.78
N TYR A 21 -14.52 -30.26 -53.56
CA TYR A 21 -13.64 -29.72 -54.59
C TYR A 21 -12.61 -30.75 -55.09
N CYS A 22 -11.96 -31.47 -54.21
CA CYS A 22 -10.98 -32.49 -54.55
C CYS A 22 -11.61 -33.68 -55.29
N ALA A 23 -12.86 -34.00 -54.98
CA ALA A 23 -13.63 -35.05 -55.69
C ALA A 23 -13.96 -34.69 -57.16
N ARG A 24 -13.67 -33.45 -57.62
CA ARG A 24 -13.91 -32.91 -58.97
C ARG A 24 -15.37 -33.03 -59.46
N LYS A 25 -16.32 -33.16 -58.51
CA LYS A 25 -17.75 -33.32 -58.85
C LYS A 25 -18.47 -31.97 -58.97
N HIS A 26 -17.90 -30.89 -58.48
CA HIS A 26 -18.54 -29.59 -58.47
C HIS A 26 -17.56 -28.47 -58.88
N THR A 27 -18.11 -27.53 -59.66
CA THR A 27 -17.43 -26.29 -60.03
C THR A 27 -17.38 -25.30 -58.81
N GLN A 28 -16.52 -24.31 -58.93
CA GLN A 28 -16.49 -23.27 -57.86
C GLN A 28 -17.79 -22.45 -57.76
N GLN A 29 -18.57 -22.41 -58.91
CA GLN A 29 -19.85 -21.73 -58.90
C GLN A 29 -20.90 -22.55 -58.17
N GLU A 30 -21.02 -23.85 -58.43
CA GLU A 30 -21.92 -24.75 -57.71
C GLU A 30 -21.59 -24.83 -56.20
N LEU A 31 -20.31 -24.86 -55.86
CA LEU A 31 -19.89 -24.80 -54.45
C LEU A 31 -20.30 -23.48 -53.79
N ALA A 32 -20.29 -22.37 -54.53
CA ALA A 32 -20.76 -21.08 -54.02
C ALA A 32 -22.26 -21.09 -53.70
N GLU A 33 -23.05 -21.78 -54.53
CA GLU A 33 -24.49 -21.97 -54.34
C GLU A 33 -24.79 -22.91 -53.17
N ILE A 34 -24.10 -24.06 -53.08
CA ILE A 34 -24.24 -25.03 -51.97
C ILE A 34 -23.97 -24.39 -50.63
N PHE A 35 -22.85 -23.67 -50.53
CA PHE A 35 -22.44 -23.05 -49.28
C PHE A 35 -22.99 -21.62 -49.07
N ARG A 36 -23.84 -21.13 -49.98
CA ARG A 36 -24.48 -19.80 -49.91
C ARG A 36 -23.50 -18.65 -49.71
N VAL A 37 -22.39 -18.68 -50.41
CA VAL A 37 -21.36 -17.66 -50.39
C VAL A 37 -20.95 -17.23 -51.80
N SER A 38 -20.26 -16.11 -51.94
CA SER A 38 -19.80 -15.67 -53.27
C SER A 38 -18.70 -16.60 -53.82
N ARG A 39 -18.65 -16.77 -55.16
CA ARG A 39 -17.58 -17.49 -55.84
C ARG A 39 -16.18 -17.02 -55.46
N GLN A 40 -16.03 -15.69 -55.21
CA GLN A 40 -14.77 -15.12 -54.75
C GLN A 40 -14.39 -15.64 -53.34
N THR A 41 -15.36 -15.85 -52.46
CA THR A 41 -15.16 -16.43 -51.12
C THR A 41 -14.69 -17.88 -51.24
N ILE A 42 -15.32 -18.70 -52.14
CA ILE A 42 -14.89 -20.06 -52.41
C ILE A 42 -13.46 -20.09 -52.93
N SER A 43 -13.12 -19.27 -53.94
CA SER A 43 -11.75 -19.19 -54.47
C SER A 43 -10.71 -18.89 -53.41
N LYS A 44 -10.97 -17.91 -52.54
CA LYS A 44 -10.07 -17.55 -51.42
C LYS A 44 -9.95 -18.67 -50.38
N ILE A 45 -11.01 -19.39 -50.09
CA ILE A 45 -10.98 -20.52 -49.15
C ILE A 45 -10.18 -21.66 -49.74
N LEU A 46 -10.45 -22.04 -51.01
CA LEU A 46 -9.72 -23.11 -51.71
C LEU A 46 -8.23 -22.82 -51.84
N GLN A 47 -7.86 -21.57 -52.12
CA GLN A 47 -6.44 -21.15 -52.10
C GLN A 47 -5.75 -21.44 -50.76
N ARG A 48 -6.45 -21.22 -49.67
CA ARG A 48 -5.91 -21.49 -48.32
C ARG A 48 -5.91 -22.98 -47.98
N CYS A 49 -6.95 -23.71 -48.41
CA CYS A 49 -7.04 -25.15 -48.19
C CYS A 49 -5.93 -25.91 -48.94
N ARG A 50 -5.45 -25.41 -50.08
CA ARG A 50 -4.26 -25.94 -50.77
C ARG A 50 -3.02 -25.93 -49.91
N GLY A 51 -2.86 -24.92 -49.00
CA GLY A 51 -1.83 -24.83 -47.96
C GLY A 51 -2.16 -25.59 -46.67
N ARG A 52 -3.20 -26.43 -46.65
CA ARG A 52 -3.75 -27.14 -45.48
C ARG A 52 -4.20 -26.22 -44.36
N GLU A 53 -4.52 -24.97 -44.67
CA GLU A 53 -5.04 -23.98 -43.69
C GLU A 53 -6.57 -23.96 -43.73
N PHE A 54 -7.22 -24.91 -43.06
CA PHE A 54 -8.68 -24.95 -42.95
C PHE A 54 -9.24 -23.95 -41.97
N VAL A 55 -8.43 -23.54 -40.97
CA VAL A 55 -8.85 -22.59 -39.94
C VAL A 55 -9.19 -21.23 -40.55
N PRO A 56 -10.37 -20.66 -40.24
CA PRO A 56 -10.71 -19.30 -40.68
C PRO A 56 -9.66 -18.32 -40.17
N ARG A 57 -9.29 -17.32 -41.00
CA ARG A 57 -8.41 -16.25 -40.54
C ARG A 57 -8.95 -15.69 -39.23
N GLY A 58 -8.30 -16.00 -38.12
CA GLY A 58 -8.59 -15.36 -36.88
C GLY A 58 -8.29 -13.86 -37.01
N SER A 59 -9.05 -13.01 -36.32
CA SER A 59 -8.79 -11.58 -36.25
C SER A 59 -7.55 -11.30 -35.34
N GLY A 60 -6.49 -12.11 -35.44
CA GLY A 60 -5.34 -12.15 -34.53
C GLY A 60 -4.74 -10.76 -34.26
N ASN A 61 -4.52 -9.98 -35.33
CA ASN A 61 -3.98 -8.63 -35.17
C ASN A 61 -4.96 -7.62 -34.55
N LYS A 62 -6.27 -7.72 -34.84
CA LYS A 62 -7.31 -6.89 -34.24
C LYS A 62 -7.60 -7.31 -32.80
N ARG A 63 -7.52 -8.62 -32.50
CA ARG A 63 -7.75 -9.18 -31.17
C ARG A 63 -6.64 -8.80 -30.21
N PHE A 64 -5.39 -8.79 -30.65
CA PHE A 64 -4.26 -8.38 -29.85
C PHE A 64 -4.29 -6.87 -29.54
N ARG A 65 -4.61 -6.04 -30.54
CA ARG A 65 -4.82 -4.58 -30.34
C ARG A 65 -6.02 -4.29 -29.44
N SER A 66 -7.12 -5.04 -29.58
CA SER A 66 -8.30 -4.91 -28.70
C SER A 66 -7.99 -5.34 -27.27
N LEU A 67 -7.19 -6.39 -27.07
CA LEU A 67 -6.76 -6.83 -25.74
C LEU A 67 -5.82 -5.80 -25.09
N GLN A 68 -4.83 -5.31 -25.81
CA GLN A 68 -3.94 -4.26 -25.33
C GLN A 68 -4.68 -2.95 -25.02
N TYR A 69 -5.66 -2.58 -25.84
CA TYR A 69 -6.51 -1.43 -25.59
C TYR A 69 -7.38 -1.64 -24.34
N GLY A 70 -7.95 -2.83 -24.18
CA GLY A 70 -8.70 -3.22 -22.99
C GLY A 70 -7.84 -3.18 -21.72
N LEU A 71 -6.61 -3.68 -21.75
CA LEU A 71 -5.66 -3.66 -20.66
C LEU A 71 -5.23 -2.22 -20.29
N LYS A 72 -5.00 -1.37 -21.29
CA LYS A 72 -4.71 0.06 -21.06
C LYS A 72 -5.90 0.78 -20.42
N ARG A 73 -7.11 0.46 -20.84
CA ARG A 73 -8.34 1.02 -20.27
C ARG A 73 -8.57 0.54 -18.84
N LEU A 74 -8.32 -0.74 -18.54
CA LEU A 74 -8.36 -1.31 -17.20
C LEU A 74 -7.38 -0.60 -16.27
N LYS A 75 -6.12 -0.48 -16.66
CA LYS A 75 -5.12 0.28 -15.88
C LYS A 75 -5.54 1.72 -15.60
N LYS A 76 -6.15 2.39 -16.57
CA LYS A 76 -6.67 3.76 -16.38
C LYS A 76 -7.82 3.79 -15.39
N VAL A 77 -8.74 2.81 -15.46
CA VAL A 77 -9.87 2.69 -14.53
C VAL A 77 -9.37 2.33 -13.12
N GLU A 78 -8.43 1.40 -12.99
CA GLU A 78 -7.78 1.06 -11.72
C GLU A 78 -7.10 2.28 -11.09
N PHE A 79 -6.35 3.03 -11.88
CA PHE A 79 -5.70 4.26 -11.43
C PHE A 79 -6.71 5.33 -10.98
N GLU A 80 -7.84 5.51 -11.71
CA GLU A 80 -8.91 6.44 -11.32
C GLU A 80 -9.63 5.97 -10.04
N ILE A 81 -9.86 4.66 -9.87
CA ILE A 81 -10.42 4.10 -8.64
C ILE A 81 -9.47 4.30 -7.47
N GLU A 82 -8.17 4.05 -7.65
CA GLU A 82 -7.17 4.32 -6.62
C GLU A 82 -7.10 5.81 -6.27
N ARG A 83 -7.15 6.67 -7.30
CA ARG A 83 -7.17 8.13 -7.11
C ARG A 83 -8.40 8.57 -6.31
N LYS A 84 -9.60 8.07 -6.66
CA LYS A 84 -10.84 8.33 -5.92
C LYS A 84 -10.74 7.82 -4.48
N LYS A 85 -10.28 6.58 -4.27
CA LYS A 85 -10.05 6.04 -2.93
C LYS A 85 -9.06 6.86 -2.12
N LYS A 86 -8.01 7.40 -2.73
CA LYS A 86 -7.05 8.30 -2.08
C LYS A 86 -7.67 9.67 -1.74
N LEU A 87 -8.58 10.17 -2.56
CA LEU A 87 -9.32 11.43 -2.31
C LEU A 87 -10.42 11.23 -1.25
N GLU A 88 -11.12 10.09 -1.29
CA GLU A 88 -12.15 9.71 -0.32
C GLU A 88 -11.56 9.26 1.03
N ALA A 89 -10.31 8.80 1.06
CA ALA A 89 -9.57 8.62 2.29
C ALA A 89 -9.38 10.01 2.92
N LYS A 90 -10.40 10.45 3.69
CA LYS A 90 -10.30 11.64 4.53
C LYS A 90 -8.96 11.59 5.25
N ARG A 91 -8.09 12.55 4.99
CA ARG A 91 -6.87 12.74 5.78
C ARG A 91 -7.32 13.08 7.19
N TYR A 92 -7.33 12.11 8.07
CA TYR A 92 -7.53 12.36 9.48
C TYR A 92 -6.30 13.11 9.97
N ASN A 93 -6.41 14.38 10.15
CA ASN A 93 -5.54 15.09 11.07
C ASN A 93 -6.34 15.26 12.34
N LYS A 94 -5.82 14.77 13.44
CA LYS A 94 -6.40 14.96 14.75
C LYS A 94 -6.33 16.45 15.15
N SER A 95 -7.12 16.84 16.13
CA SER A 95 -7.34 18.26 16.44
C SER A 95 -6.32 18.80 17.42
N TYR A 96 -5.71 17.94 18.23
CA TYR A 96 -4.72 18.28 19.25
C TYR A 96 -3.71 17.13 19.45
N PRO A 97 -2.53 17.42 20.01
CA PRO A 97 -1.51 16.41 20.27
C PRO A 97 -1.97 15.41 21.32
N GLY A 98 -1.64 14.14 21.13
CA GLY A 98 -2.01 13.05 22.04
C GLY A 98 -3.41 12.45 21.82
N GLU A 99 -4.29 13.09 21.02
CA GLU A 99 -5.62 12.54 20.70
C GLU A 99 -5.51 11.14 20.09
N LEU A 100 -4.48 10.90 19.29
CA LEU A 100 -4.19 9.59 18.69
C LEU A 100 -2.70 9.45 18.42
N VAL A 101 -2.07 8.46 19.03
CA VAL A 101 -0.67 8.11 18.80
C VAL A 101 -0.62 6.73 18.11
N HIS A 102 0.04 6.65 16.96
CA HIS A 102 0.19 5.42 16.19
C HIS A 102 1.45 4.67 16.61
N PHE A 103 1.31 3.40 16.92
CA PHE A 103 2.40 2.48 17.25
C PHE A 103 2.62 1.46 16.14
N ASP A 104 3.88 1.16 15.87
CA ASP A 104 4.27 0.09 14.92
C ASP A 104 5.64 -0.45 15.29
N THR A 105 5.93 -1.69 14.85
CA THR A 105 7.19 -2.36 15.14
C THR A 105 7.80 -2.95 13.88
N LYS A 106 9.09 -2.73 13.68
CA LYS A 106 9.81 -3.25 12.52
C LYS A 106 11.08 -3.99 12.93
N ARG A 107 11.24 -5.23 12.47
CA ARG A 107 12.51 -5.95 12.62
C ARG A 107 13.59 -5.26 11.80
N LEU A 108 14.71 -4.90 12.45
CA LEU A 108 15.84 -4.29 11.78
C LEU A 108 16.71 -5.33 11.05
N PRO A 109 17.37 -4.92 9.96
CA PRO A 109 18.44 -5.70 9.36
C PRO A 109 19.62 -5.86 10.32
N LEU A 110 20.42 -6.89 10.10
CA LEU A 110 21.71 -7.04 10.79
C LEU A 110 22.66 -5.90 10.39
N ILE A 111 23.57 -5.56 11.30
CA ILE A 111 24.68 -4.65 11.00
C ILE A 111 25.69 -5.40 10.11
N LYS A 112 26.34 -4.65 9.24
CA LYS A 112 27.38 -5.18 8.34
C LYS A 112 28.49 -5.87 9.18
N GLY A 113 28.76 -7.11 8.91
CA GLY A 113 29.72 -7.92 9.66
C GLY A 113 29.11 -8.80 10.76
N GLU A 114 27.84 -8.61 11.15
CA GLU A 114 27.15 -9.55 12.07
C GLU A 114 26.86 -10.88 11.38
N ASN A 115 26.91 -11.96 12.15
CA ASN A 115 26.53 -13.28 11.68
C ASN A 115 25.02 -13.35 11.42
N LYS A 116 24.62 -14.06 10.37
CA LYS A 116 23.20 -14.29 10.04
C LYS A 116 22.35 -14.92 11.16
N PHE A 117 23.02 -15.59 12.11
CA PHE A 117 22.40 -16.17 13.31
C PHE A 117 22.38 -15.23 14.52
N SER A 118 22.96 -14.03 14.43
CA SER A 118 22.92 -13.05 15.52
C SER A 118 21.50 -12.66 15.85
N ALA A 119 21.24 -12.38 17.12
CA ALA A 119 19.96 -11.92 17.58
C ALA A 119 19.53 -10.63 16.85
N ARG A 120 18.29 -10.61 16.39
CA ARG A 120 17.71 -9.45 15.69
C ARG A 120 17.21 -8.44 16.69
N GLU A 121 17.32 -7.19 16.32
CA GLU A 121 16.73 -6.07 17.07
C GLU A 121 15.49 -5.54 16.34
N TYR A 122 14.64 -4.89 17.10
CA TYR A 122 13.36 -4.39 16.64
C TYR A 122 13.27 -2.88 16.90
N LEU A 123 12.92 -2.15 15.86
CA LEU A 123 12.61 -0.74 15.92
C LEU A 123 11.14 -0.58 16.30
N PHE A 124 10.88 -0.03 17.46
CA PHE A 124 9.56 0.43 17.88
C PHE A 124 9.43 1.90 17.53
N VAL A 125 8.26 2.28 17.04
CA VAL A 125 7.96 3.63 16.58
C VAL A 125 6.61 4.06 17.12
N ALA A 126 6.54 5.28 17.63
CA ALA A 126 5.29 5.96 17.95
C ALA A 126 5.27 7.32 17.24
N ILE A 127 4.14 7.68 16.65
CA ILE A 127 3.96 8.96 15.99
C ILE A 127 2.63 9.59 16.38
N ASP A 128 2.66 10.82 16.85
CA ASP A 128 1.46 11.60 17.11
C ASP A 128 0.76 11.97 15.80
N ASP A 129 -0.55 11.82 15.78
CA ASP A 129 -1.35 12.07 14.57
C ASP A 129 -1.50 13.55 14.23
N PHE A 130 -1.47 14.42 15.21
CA PHE A 130 -1.61 15.87 15.04
C PHE A 130 -0.30 16.54 14.65
N SER A 131 0.72 16.40 15.49
CA SER A 131 2.01 17.09 15.34
C SER A 131 2.98 16.38 14.41
N ARG A 132 2.80 15.06 14.20
CA ARG A 132 3.79 14.18 13.58
C ARG A 132 5.05 13.98 14.40
N GLU A 133 5.01 14.30 15.69
CA GLU A 133 6.13 14.04 16.59
C GLU A 133 6.44 12.55 16.65
N LEU A 134 7.71 12.24 16.51
CA LEU A 134 8.26 10.90 16.39
C LEU A 134 8.99 10.50 17.67
N TYR A 135 8.62 9.34 18.19
CA TYR A 135 9.37 8.60 19.21
C TYR A 135 9.81 7.27 18.61
N ALA A 136 11.01 6.83 18.88
CA ALA A 136 11.48 5.53 18.45
C ALA A 136 12.55 4.97 19.38
N ALA A 137 12.56 3.64 19.53
CA ALA A 137 13.57 2.91 20.29
C ALA A 137 13.94 1.61 19.59
N ILE A 138 15.17 1.15 19.79
CA ILE A 138 15.62 -0.17 19.34
C ILE A 138 15.61 -1.09 20.56
N LEU A 139 14.82 -2.16 20.49
CA LEU A 139 14.66 -3.13 21.58
C LEU A 139 15.07 -4.54 21.09
N PRO A 140 15.47 -5.43 22.02
CA PRO A 140 16.04 -6.73 21.67
C PRO A 140 15.01 -7.71 21.12
N ASP A 141 13.74 -7.52 21.41
CA ASP A 141 12.68 -8.45 21.01
C ASP A 141 11.36 -7.72 20.68
N LYS A 142 10.41 -8.49 20.14
CA LYS A 142 9.06 -8.05 19.79
C LYS A 142 8.06 -8.70 20.75
N THR A 143 8.21 -8.46 22.04
CA THR A 143 7.32 -8.97 23.07
C THR A 143 6.39 -7.89 23.61
N GLN A 144 5.34 -8.32 24.35
CA GLN A 144 4.47 -7.41 25.08
C GLN A 144 5.22 -6.54 26.11
N PHE A 145 6.30 -7.06 26.68
CA PHE A 145 7.10 -6.34 27.68
C PHE A 145 7.93 -5.25 27.02
N SER A 146 8.56 -5.53 25.89
CA SER A 146 9.27 -4.51 25.11
C SER A 146 8.31 -3.42 24.62
N ALA A 147 7.12 -3.80 24.16
CA ALA A 147 6.11 -2.83 23.75
C ALA A 147 5.61 -1.96 24.91
N ALA A 148 5.40 -2.54 26.09
CA ALA A 148 5.02 -1.81 27.30
C ALA A 148 6.13 -0.86 27.79
N ASN A 149 7.39 -1.31 27.76
CA ASN A 149 8.54 -0.48 28.08
C ASN A 149 8.67 0.73 27.13
N PHE A 150 8.50 0.49 25.83
CA PHE A 150 8.50 1.56 24.85
C PHE A 150 7.34 2.55 25.06
N LEU A 151 6.13 2.05 25.37
CA LEU A 151 4.98 2.91 25.67
C LEU A 151 5.23 3.76 26.91
N HIS A 152 5.84 3.19 27.96
CA HIS A 152 6.24 3.92 29.17
C HIS A 152 7.18 5.07 28.80
N GLN A 153 8.24 4.79 28.04
CA GLN A 153 9.17 5.81 27.56
C GLN A 153 8.46 6.93 26.79
N VAL A 154 7.53 6.58 25.90
CA VAL A 154 6.77 7.58 25.12
C VAL A 154 5.89 8.44 26.02
N VAL A 155 5.23 7.86 27.03
CA VAL A 155 4.39 8.60 27.98
C VAL A 155 5.23 9.56 28.84
N ASP A 156 6.43 9.15 29.25
CA ASP A 156 7.32 9.99 30.03
C ASP A 156 7.94 11.15 29.23
N GLU A 157 8.24 10.91 27.95
CA GLU A 157 8.90 11.90 27.10
C GLU A 157 7.92 12.89 26.44
N CYS A 158 6.65 12.50 26.20
CA CYS A 158 5.71 13.37 25.48
C CYS A 158 5.22 14.53 26.36
N PRO A 159 5.18 15.78 25.81
CA PRO A 159 4.76 16.96 26.56
C PRO A 159 3.23 17.13 26.65
N TYR A 160 2.47 16.10 26.35
CA TYR A 160 1.00 16.09 26.30
C TYR A 160 0.45 14.74 26.79
N THR A 161 -0.80 14.72 27.19
CA THR A 161 -1.48 13.47 27.58
C THR A 161 -1.89 12.66 26.35
N ILE A 162 -1.57 11.37 26.33
CA ILE A 162 -2.00 10.45 25.29
C ILE A 162 -3.39 9.92 25.64
N GLU A 163 -4.39 10.17 24.78
CA GLU A 163 -5.75 9.69 24.96
C GLU A 163 -5.98 8.31 24.31
N CYS A 164 -5.34 8.05 23.18
CA CYS A 164 -5.58 6.83 22.43
C CYS A 164 -4.31 6.32 21.73
N ALA A 165 -3.96 5.06 21.98
CA ALA A 165 -2.94 4.32 21.26
C ALA A 165 -3.59 3.55 20.10
N TYR A 166 -3.03 3.68 18.90
CA TYR A 166 -3.48 3.00 17.69
C TYR A 166 -2.36 2.11 17.15
N SER A 167 -2.63 0.81 17.03
CA SER A 167 -1.65 -0.16 16.53
C SER A 167 -2.25 -1.13 15.52
N ASP A 168 -1.40 -1.94 14.91
CA ASP A 168 -1.85 -3.15 14.22
C ASP A 168 -2.33 -4.21 15.23
N ASN A 169 -2.74 -5.39 14.73
CA ASN A 169 -3.16 -6.51 15.56
C ASN A 169 -1.98 -7.41 15.99
N GLY A 170 -0.76 -6.88 16.06
CA GLY A 170 0.43 -7.61 16.50
C GLY A 170 0.30 -8.12 17.92
N THR A 171 0.89 -9.26 18.21
CA THR A 171 0.85 -9.90 19.54
C THR A 171 1.57 -9.10 20.61
N GLU A 172 2.44 -8.16 20.24
CA GLU A 172 3.10 -7.20 21.12
C GLU A 172 2.15 -6.12 21.65
N TYR A 173 1.07 -5.82 20.92
CA TYR A 173 0.09 -4.78 21.24
C TYR A 173 -1.26 -5.32 21.68
N LYS A 174 -1.59 -6.56 21.26
CA LYS A 174 -2.92 -7.13 21.47
C LYS A 174 -2.88 -8.38 22.32
N GLY A 175 -3.66 -8.38 23.38
CA GLY A 175 -3.79 -9.51 24.30
C GLY A 175 -4.98 -9.39 25.23
N THR A 176 -4.97 -10.23 26.26
CA THR A 176 -5.96 -10.22 27.35
C THR A 176 -5.70 -9.06 28.32
N SER A 177 -6.52 -8.92 29.35
CA SER A 177 -6.34 -7.93 30.41
C SER A 177 -4.98 -8.00 31.16
N ASN A 178 -4.34 -9.17 31.15
CA ASN A 178 -3.03 -9.40 31.78
C ASN A 178 -1.84 -9.14 30.84
N HIS A 179 -2.11 -8.75 29.62
CA HIS A 179 -1.06 -8.40 28.66
C HIS A 179 -0.39 -7.10 29.07
N ALA A 180 0.95 -7.07 29.18
CA ALA A 180 1.70 -5.96 29.75
C ALA A 180 1.36 -4.61 29.10
N PHE A 181 1.32 -4.53 27.77
CA PHE A 181 0.95 -3.33 27.03
C PHE A 181 -0.49 -2.88 27.32
N VAL A 182 -1.43 -3.83 27.33
CA VAL A 182 -2.87 -3.53 27.60
C VAL A 182 -3.07 -3.09 29.05
N SER A 183 -2.38 -3.73 30.02
CA SER A 183 -2.43 -3.34 31.43
C SER A 183 -1.92 -1.91 31.61
N PHE A 184 -0.78 -1.57 31.02
CA PHE A 184 -0.22 -0.22 31.09
C PHE A 184 -1.20 0.84 30.55
N LEU A 185 -1.81 0.59 29.36
CA LEU A 185 -2.81 1.51 28.79
C LEU A 185 -3.99 1.72 29.73
N ARG A 186 -4.51 0.64 30.32
CA ARG A 186 -5.63 0.70 31.26
C ARG A 186 -5.27 1.51 32.51
N ASP A 187 -4.11 1.25 33.09
CA ASP A 187 -3.66 1.88 34.32
C ASP A 187 -3.44 3.39 34.14
N HIS A 188 -3.05 3.80 32.90
CA HIS A 188 -2.89 5.22 32.51
C HIS A 188 -4.14 5.82 31.85
N LYS A 189 -5.26 5.09 31.80
CA LYS A 189 -6.54 5.51 31.18
C LYS A 189 -6.41 5.86 29.68
N ILE A 190 -5.48 5.25 28.99
CA ILE A 190 -5.26 5.41 27.54
C ILE A 190 -6.14 4.43 26.79
N GLY A 191 -6.97 4.94 25.88
CA GLY A 191 -7.79 4.11 25.01
C GLY A 191 -6.94 3.32 23.99
N GLN A 192 -7.41 2.15 23.60
CA GLN A 192 -6.73 1.34 22.58
C GLN A 192 -7.62 1.15 21.35
N LYS A 193 -7.05 1.36 20.17
CA LYS A 193 -7.68 1.11 18.87
C LYS A 193 -6.77 0.30 17.98
N PHE A 194 -7.38 -0.56 17.15
CA PHE A 194 -6.64 -1.42 16.22
C PHE A 194 -6.98 -1.14 14.77
N THR A 195 -6.05 -1.44 13.87
CA THR A 195 -6.31 -1.46 12.44
C THR A 195 -7.44 -2.44 12.10
N LYS A 196 -8.40 -1.99 11.29
CA LYS A 196 -9.48 -2.88 10.83
C LYS A 196 -8.90 -3.95 9.90
N VAL A 197 -9.28 -5.20 10.12
CA VAL A 197 -8.95 -6.33 9.24
C VAL A 197 -9.41 -5.97 7.81
N LYS A 198 -8.55 -6.18 6.81
CA LYS A 198 -8.74 -5.82 5.38
C LYS A 198 -8.70 -4.32 5.04
N ARG A 199 -8.28 -3.43 5.95
CA ARG A 199 -7.99 -2.01 5.65
C ARG A 199 -6.61 -1.60 6.17
N PRO A 200 -5.52 -2.10 5.60
CA PRO A 200 -4.15 -1.80 6.05
C PRO A 200 -3.80 -0.30 5.97
N GLN A 201 -4.55 0.47 5.20
CA GLN A 201 -4.31 1.92 5.01
C GLN A 201 -4.48 2.76 6.29
N THR A 202 -5.04 2.20 7.36
CA THR A 202 -5.32 2.95 8.59
C THR A 202 -4.10 3.16 9.48
N ASN A 203 -3.04 2.33 9.39
CA ASN A 203 -1.75 2.55 10.07
C ASN A 203 -0.68 3.19 9.14
N GLY A 204 -1.09 3.69 7.99
CA GLY A 204 -0.20 4.22 6.95
C GLY A 204 0.70 5.40 7.41
N LYS A 205 0.44 6.01 8.57
CA LYS A 205 1.29 7.06 9.13
C LYS A 205 2.53 6.45 9.79
N ALA A 206 2.37 5.47 10.66
CA ALA A 206 3.47 4.76 11.28
C ALA A 206 4.30 3.98 10.24
N GLU A 207 3.66 3.27 9.30
CA GLU A 207 4.34 2.59 8.18
C GLU A 207 5.18 3.55 7.34
N ARG A 208 4.67 4.76 7.06
CA ARG A 208 5.42 5.79 6.32
C ARG A 208 6.61 6.29 7.11
N VAL A 209 6.47 6.48 8.41
CA VAL A 209 7.57 6.90 9.29
C VAL A 209 8.64 5.83 9.34
N ILE A 210 8.29 4.56 9.53
CA ILE A 210 9.23 3.44 9.47
C ILE A 210 9.97 3.42 8.13
N ARG A 211 9.26 3.62 7.01
CA ARG A 211 9.91 3.72 5.70
C ARG A 211 10.90 4.88 5.64
N THR A 212 10.52 6.05 6.14
CA THR A 212 11.40 7.23 6.20
C THR A 212 12.64 6.96 7.06
N LEU A 213 12.47 6.31 8.22
CA LEU A 213 13.58 5.88 9.08
C LEU A 213 14.52 4.93 8.33
N LEU A 214 13.98 3.92 7.66
CA LEU A 214 14.80 2.97 6.91
C LEU A 214 15.54 3.62 5.74
N GLU A 215 14.89 4.48 4.97
CA GLU A 215 15.45 5.12 3.77
C GLU A 215 16.43 6.26 4.10
N MET A 216 16.13 7.10 5.09
CA MET A 216 16.90 8.31 5.37
C MET A 216 17.95 8.13 6.47
N TRP A 217 17.74 7.17 7.38
CA TRP A 217 18.67 6.88 8.47
C TRP A 217 19.38 5.55 8.26
N HIS A 218 18.66 4.42 8.28
CA HIS A 218 19.28 3.10 8.33
C HIS A 218 20.09 2.73 7.07
N GLN A 219 19.60 3.10 5.87
CA GLN A 219 20.28 2.82 4.61
C GLN A 219 21.38 3.83 4.28
N LYS A 220 21.40 4.98 4.95
CA LYS A 220 22.38 6.05 4.70
C LYS A 220 23.57 6.03 5.65
N THR A 221 23.45 5.30 6.76
CA THR A 221 24.47 5.24 7.80
C THR A 221 25.08 3.84 7.85
N GLU A 222 26.40 3.74 7.81
CA GLU A 222 27.10 2.50 8.14
C GLU A 222 27.33 2.45 9.65
N PHE A 223 26.76 1.44 10.28
CA PHE A 223 26.86 1.24 11.73
C PHE A 223 28.03 0.34 12.06
N THR A 224 28.86 0.78 12.99
CA THR A 224 30.03 0.02 13.50
C THR A 224 29.65 -0.91 14.66
N SER A 225 28.61 -0.55 15.41
CA SER A 225 28.09 -1.36 16.53
C SER A 225 26.60 -1.07 16.75
N ARG A 226 25.96 -1.83 17.64
CA ARG A 226 24.56 -1.61 18.06
C ARG A 226 24.38 -0.31 18.85
N GLU A 227 25.35 0.02 19.68
CA GLU A 227 25.40 1.28 20.42
C GLU A 227 25.51 2.46 19.44
N HIS A 228 26.38 2.38 18.44
CA HIS A 228 26.48 3.38 17.39
C HIS A 228 25.14 3.55 16.64
N ARG A 229 24.46 2.44 16.31
CA ARG A 229 23.14 2.49 15.67
C ARG A 229 22.10 3.19 16.54
N ASN A 230 22.11 2.96 17.86
CA ASN A 230 21.23 3.63 18.80
C ASN A 230 21.51 5.14 18.90
N LEU A 231 22.76 5.56 18.97
CA LEU A 231 23.14 6.97 18.97
C LEU A 231 22.69 7.68 17.69
N GLU A 232 22.90 7.05 16.55
CA GLU A 232 22.46 7.61 15.26
C GLU A 232 20.92 7.65 15.12
N LEU A 233 20.19 6.72 15.75
CA LEU A 233 18.74 6.79 15.82
C LEU A 233 18.29 8.03 16.62
N ILE A 234 18.87 8.29 17.79
CA ILE A 234 18.56 9.47 18.61
C ILE A 234 18.82 10.77 17.83
N ARG A 235 19.95 10.86 17.13
CA ARG A 235 20.28 12.00 16.26
C ARG A 235 19.25 12.18 15.14
N PHE A 236 18.81 11.08 14.54
CA PHE A 236 17.80 11.13 13.51
C PHE A 236 16.43 11.55 14.02
N ILE A 237 16.00 11.09 15.20
CA ILE A 237 14.75 11.51 15.86
C ILE A 237 14.77 13.02 16.10
N ASN A 238 15.87 13.53 16.64
CA ASN A 238 16.04 14.98 16.86
C ASN A 238 15.94 15.75 15.54
N PHE A 239 16.65 15.31 14.51
CA PHE A 239 16.57 15.91 13.18
C PHE A 239 15.12 15.85 12.61
N TYR A 240 14.44 14.70 12.75
CA TYR A 240 13.08 14.51 12.28
C TYR A 240 12.11 15.47 12.96
N ASN A 241 12.21 15.63 14.28
CA ASN A 241 11.29 16.44 15.07
C ASN A 241 11.57 17.95 14.98
N THR A 242 12.83 18.37 14.82
CA THR A 242 13.21 19.79 14.95
C THR A 242 13.65 20.45 13.64
N VAL A 243 14.10 19.68 12.64
CA VAL A 243 14.69 20.25 11.43
C VAL A 243 13.92 19.87 10.17
N LYS A 244 13.43 18.63 10.08
CA LYS A 244 12.82 18.13 8.88
C LYS A 244 11.39 18.66 8.69
N PRO A 245 11.08 19.37 7.55
CA PRO A 245 9.72 19.82 7.27
C PRO A 245 8.82 18.67 6.82
N HIS A 246 7.56 18.69 7.22
CA HIS A 246 6.57 17.66 6.93
C HIS A 246 5.37 18.19 6.16
N LYS A 247 5.15 17.65 4.96
CA LYS A 247 3.99 18.03 4.10
C LYS A 247 2.63 17.80 4.77
N GLY A 248 2.54 16.89 5.74
CA GLY A 248 1.31 16.57 6.45
C GLY A 248 0.88 17.61 7.47
N ILE A 249 1.78 18.54 7.81
CA ILE A 249 1.59 19.66 8.74
C ILE A 249 2.05 20.97 8.11
N ASP A 250 1.74 21.17 6.84
CA ASP A 250 1.95 22.39 6.06
C ASP A 250 3.41 22.83 5.95
N GLY A 251 4.33 21.88 5.89
CA GLY A 251 5.76 22.15 5.77
C GLY A 251 6.47 22.52 7.05
N ARG A 252 5.79 22.48 8.20
CA ARG A 252 6.40 22.70 9.51
C ARG A 252 7.14 21.46 10.00
N THR A 253 7.98 21.66 11.01
CA THR A 253 8.51 20.57 11.82
C THR A 253 7.48 20.15 12.89
N PRO A 254 7.55 18.92 13.44
CA PRO A 254 6.73 18.50 14.57
C PRO A 254 6.84 19.46 15.77
N TYR A 255 8.05 19.89 16.08
CA TYR A 255 8.31 20.82 17.17
C TYR A 255 7.62 22.18 16.97
N GLU A 256 7.73 22.79 15.80
CA GLU A 256 7.04 24.04 15.46
C GLU A 256 5.51 23.89 15.57
N LYS A 257 4.98 22.73 15.15
CA LYS A 257 3.55 22.44 15.24
C LYS A 257 3.06 22.34 16.69
N LEU A 258 3.85 21.76 17.57
CA LEU A 258 3.55 21.69 19.01
C LEU A 258 3.64 23.05 19.68
N LEU A 259 4.68 23.83 19.40
CA LEU A 259 4.83 25.19 19.93
C LEU A 259 3.61 26.06 19.55
N GLU A 260 3.22 26.04 18.27
CA GLU A 260 2.05 26.81 17.80
C GLU A 260 0.76 26.39 18.55
N TYR A 261 0.59 25.12 18.85
CA TYR A 261 -0.56 24.62 19.59
C TYR A 261 -0.56 25.10 21.04
N PHE A 262 0.55 24.98 21.74
CA PHE A 262 0.67 25.38 23.15
C PHE A 262 0.58 26.91 23.31
N ASP A 263 1.19 27.70 22.42
CA ASP A 263 1.10 29.15 22.44
C ASP A 263 -0.34 29.66 22.25
N LYS A 264 -1.10 29.03 21.33
CA LYS A 264 -2.51 29.37 21.14
C LYS A 264 -3.36 29.09 22.37
N ASN A 265 -3.14 27.96 23.01
CA ASN A 265 -3.92 27.56 24.18
C ASN A 265 -3.55 28.39 25.42
N SER A 266 -2.31 28.76 25.61
CA SER A 266 -1.88 29.66 26.68
C SER A 266 -2.56 31.03 26.60
N LYS A 267 -2.67 31.60 25.37
CA LYS A 267 -3.35 32.90 25.16
C LYS A 267 -4.85 32.81 25.43
N ASN A 268 -5.49 31.70 25.06
CA ASN A 268 -6.92 31.50 25.31
C ASN A 268 -7.25 31.37 26.78
N THR A 269 -6.39 30.75 27.57
CA THR A 269 -6.55 30.61 29.04
C THR A 269 -6.43 31.98 29.74
N THR A 270 -5.49 32.81 29.30
CA THR A 270 -5.27 34.15 29.90
C THR A 270 -6.45 35.10 29.61
N THR A 271 -7.09 34.95 28.41
CA THR A 271 -8.24 35.80 28.05
C THR A 271 -9.52 35.42 28.80
N GLN A 272 -9.71 34.13 29.14
CA GLN A 272 -10.86 33.68 29.95
C GLN A 272 -10.78 34.14 31.38
N THR A 273 -9.60 34.15 31.98
CA THR A 273 -9.40 34.59 33.39
C THR A 273 -9.62 36.13 33.56
N LEU A 274 -9.47 36.89 32.50
CA LEU A 274 -9.72 38.35 32.51
C LEU A 274 -11.19 38.72 32.23
N CYS A 275 -12.03 37.79 31.79
CA CYS A 275 -13.46 38.04 31.61
C CYS A 275 -14.31 37.61 32.84
N ASP A 276 -13.72 36.83 33.76
CA ASP A 276 -14.40 36.32 34.97
C ASP A 276 -14.01 37.11 36.22
N SER A 277 -13.25 38.18 36.06
CA SER A 277 -12.87 39.17 37.09
C SER A 277 -13.51 40.54 36.84
#